data_7abe56352897720a7e8028f89db8f694
#
_entry.id   7abe56352897720a7e8028f89db8f694
#
_cell.length_a   1.000
_cell.length_b   1.000
_cell.length_c   1.000
_cell.angle_alpha   90.00
_cell.angle_beta   90.00
_cell.angle_gamma   90.00
#
_symmetry.space_group_name_H-M   'P 1'
#
loop_
_entity.id
_entity.type
_entity.pdbx_description
1 polymer ?
#
loop_
_entity_poly.entity_id
_entity_poly.type
_entity_poly.pdbx_seq_one_letter_code
_entity_poly.pdbx_strand_id
1 'polypeptide(L)'
;KSVVRPEFSKKGRISISEAALSQMVMHCVSEFDPQIRVKKLVIKTDERGYRLIITIDVPFGTQLTGKIHNMQKYTIDNIEQFTGILIEEVSIIIDKISALGR
;
A
#
# COMPACT_ATOMS: atom_id res chain seq x y z
N LYS A 1 -6.11 7.09 -19.51
CA LYS A 1 -5.16 6.26 -20.11
C LYS A 1 -4.77 5.11 -19.20
N SER A 2 -4.53 3.98 -19.79
CA SER A 2 -4.25 2.80 -19.03
C SER A 2 -2.93 2.89 -18.29
N VAL A 3 -2.88 2.33 -17.13
CA VAL A 3 -1.65 2.23 -16.37
C VAL A 3 -0.95 0.91 -16.63
N VAL A 4 -1.56 0.07 -17.45
CA VAL A 4 -0.96 -1.20 -17.81
C VAL A 4 0.16 -0.95 -18.81
N ARG A 5 1.23 -1.67 -18.65
CA ARG A 5 2.37 -1.49 -19.52
C ARG A 5 2.03 -1.87 -20.95
N PRO A 6 2.66 -1.21 -21.90
CA PRO A 6 2.38 -1.50 -23.32
C PRO A 6 2.55 -2.96 -23.69
N GLU A 7 3.55 -3.63 -23.14
CA GLU A 7 3.78 -5.01 -23.49
C GLU A 7 2.66 -5.92 -23.04
N PHE A 8 1.96 -5.54 -22.00
CA PHE A 8 0.81 -6.32 -21.56
C PHE A 8 -0.37 -6.12 -22.50
N SER A 9 -0.57 -4.91 -22.96
CA SER A 9 -1.75 -4.66 -23.78
C SER A 9 -1.68 -5.34 -25.12
N LYS A 10 -0.53 -5.76 -25.57
CA LYS A 10 -0.43 -6.49 -26.83
C LYS A 10 -0.99 -7.89 -26.76
N LYS A 11 -0.78 -8.55 -25.65
CA LYS A 11 -1.19 -9.95 -25.51
C LYS A 11 -2.44 -10.10 -24.70
N GLY A 12 -2.92 -9.03 -24.15
CA GLY A 12 -4.05 -9.08 -23.28
C GLY A 12 -3.84 -8.09 -22.19
N ARG A 13 -4.77 -8.06 -21.28
CA ARG A 13 -4.74 -7.06 -20.25
C ARG A 13 -4.79 -7.73 -18.89
N ILE A 14 -3.98 -7.21 -17.98
CA ILE A 14 -4.04 -7.64 -16.59
C ILE A 14 -4.84 -6.62 -15.82
N SER A 15 -5.91 -7.07 -15.20
CA SER A 15 -6.72 -6.23 -14.34
C SER A 15 -6.60 -6.75 -12.94
N ILE A 16 -6.58 -5.84 -11.98
CA ILE A 16 -6.55 -6.25 -10.61
C ILE A 16 -7.77 -5.68 -9.90
N SER A 17 -8.44 -6.54 -9.15
CA SER A 17 -9.61 -6.09 -8.42
C SER A 17 -9.20 -5.31 -7.20
N GLU A 18 -10.11 -4.48 -6.73
CA GLU A 18 -9.86 -3.72 -5.52
C GLU A 18 -9.60 -4.65 -4.35
N ALA A 19 -10.33 -5.74 -4.29
CA ALA A 19 -10.12 -6.71 -3.21
C ALA A 19 -8.73 -7.32 -3.26
N ALA A 20 -8.26 -7.67 -4.45
CA ALA A 20 -6.93 -8.24 -4.59
C ALA A 20 -5.86 -7.22 -4.23
N LEU A 21 -6.05 -5.98 -4.65
CA LEU A 21 -5.10 -4.94 -4.31
C LEU A 21 -5.08 -4.70 -2.81
N SER A 22 -6.25 -4.70 -2.17
CA SER A 22 -6.32 -4.57 -0.71
C SER A 22 -5.54 -5.67 -0.02
N GLN A 23 -5.68 -6.90 -0.48
CA GLN A 23 -4.96 -8.01 0.11
C GLN A 23 -3.46 -7.85 -0.03
N MET A 24 -3.02 -7.34 -1.17
CA MET A 24 -1.60 -7.10 -1.36
C MET A 24 -1.07 -6.02 -0.44
N VAL A 25 -1.84 -4.94 -0.28
CA VAL A 25 -1.44 -3.87 0.62
C VAL A 25 -1.33 -4.39 2.04
N MET A 26 -2.34 -5.14 2.48
CA MET A 26 -2.33 -5.71 3.82
C MET A 26 -1.13 -6.61 4.03
N HIS A 27 -0.83 -7.40 3.03
CA HIS A 27 0.31 -8.31 3.10
C HIS A 27 1.62 -7.54 3.21
N CYS A 28 1.77 -6.49 2.41
CA CYS A 28 2.98 -5.68 2.43
C CYS A 28 3.19 -5.03 3.79
N VAL A 29 2.14 -4.48 4.36
CA VAL A 29 2.26 -3.84 5.67
C VAL A 29 2.62 -4.87 6.73
N SER A 30 1.95 -6.01 6.70
CA SER A 30 2.20 -7.07 7.66
C SER A 30 3.62 -7.61 7.57
N GLU A 31 4.10 -7.78 6.35
CA GLU A 31 5.47 -8.25 6.15
C GLU A 31 6.49 -7.21 6.60
N PHE A 32 6.17 -5.95 6.33
CA PHE A 32 7.08 -4.89 6.70
C PHE A 32 7.23 -4.80 8.22
N ASP A 33 6.10 -4.84 8.92
CA ASP A 33 6.12 -4.79 10.38
C ASP A 33 4.84 -5.37 10.93
N PRO A 34 4.87 -6.60 11.47
CA PRO A 34 3.65 -7.25 11.95
C PRO A 34 2.98 -6.51 13.11
N GLN A 35 3.67 -5.59 13.76
CA GLN A 35 3.07 -4.86 14.87
C GLN A 35 2.22 -3.68 14.42
N ILE A 36 2.35 -3.30 13.16
CA ILE A 36 1.52 -2.23 12.60
C ILE A 36 0.20 -2.82 12.18
N ARG A 37 -0.89 -2.23 12.64
CA ARG A 37 -2.23 -2.74 12.33
C ARG A 37 -2.94 -1.81 11.38
N VAL A 38 -3.42 -2.37 10.28
CA VAL A 38 -4.21 -1.59 9.33
C VAL A 38 -5.64 -1.54 9.81
N LYS A 39 -6.14 -0.34 10.06
CA LYS A 39 -7.50 -0.13 10.49
C LYS A 39 -8.43 0.08 9.32
N LYS A 40 -7.93 0.74 8.31
CA LYS A 40 -8.77 1.12 7.19
C LYS A 40 -7.90 1.34 5.98
N LEU A 41 -8.41 0.97 4.84
CA LEU A 41 -7.71 1.17 3.57
C LEU A 41 -8.70 1.73 2.57
N VAL A 42 -8.36 2.85 1.96
CA VAL A 42 -9.16 3.44 0.90
C VAL A 42 -8.31 3.44 -0.35
N ILE A 43 -8.87 2.97 -1.44
CA ILE A 43 -8.20 2.90 -2.73
C ILE A 43 -8.93 3.82 -3.69
N LYS A 44 -8.18 4.73 -4.30
CA LYS A 44 -8.72 5.62 -5.33
C LYS A 44 -7.91 5.48 -6.58
N THR A 45 -8.55 5.64 -7.71
CA THR A 45 -7.87 5.56 -8.99
C THR A 45 -8.20 6.77 -9.83
N ASP A 46 -7.24 7.16 -10.65
CA ASP A 46 -7.47 8.16 -11.66
C ASP A 46 -6.51 7.87 -12.82
N GLU A 47 -6.37 8.82 -13.73
CA GLU A 47 -5.54 8.61 -14.91
C GLU A 47 -4.09 8.37 -14.58
N ARG A 48 -3.65 8.86 -13.44
CA ARG A 48 -2.24 8.74 -13.07
C ARG A 48 -1.91 7.46 -12.35
N GLY A 49 -2.93 6.74 -11.91
CA GLY A 49 -2.68 5.49 -11.22
C GLY A 49 -3.51 5.39 -9.96
N TYR A 50 -3.03 4.59 -9.04
CA TYR A 50 -3.73 4.30 -7.80
C TYR A 50 -3.19 5.15 -6.67
N ARG A 51 -4.10 5.59 -5.81
CA ARG A 51 -3.72 6.25 -4.57
C ARG A 51 -4.28 5.44 -3.43
N LEU A 52 -3.42 5.14 -2.48
CA LEU A 52 -3.78 4.31 -1.34
C LEU A 52 -3.73 5.18 -0.09
N ILE A 53 -4.80 5.12 0.70
CA ILE A 53 -4.86 5.83 1.97
C ILE A 53 -5.01 4.78 3.04
N ILE A 54 -3.98 4.60 3.85
CA ILE A 54 -3.91 3.52 4.82
C ILE A 54 -3.93 4.12 6.21
N THR A 55 -4.96 3.78 6.98
CA THR A 55 -5.07 4.20 8.37
C THR A 55 -4.55 3.07 9.24
N ILE A 56 -3.61 3.38 10.11
CA ILE A 56 -2.92 2.36 10.90
C ILE A 56 -2.91 2.73 12.38
N ASP A 57 -2.73 1.69 13.19
CA ASP A 57 -2.37 1.84 14.59
C ASP A 57 -0.95 1.35 14.75
N VAL A 58 -0.18 2.03 15.56
CA VAL A 58 1.21 1.65 15.80
C VAL A 58 1.48 1.55 17.28
N PRO A 59 2.47 0.73 17.69
CA PRO A 59 2.83 0.66 19.11
C PRO A 59 3.53 1.94 19.55
N PHE A 60 3.34 2.27 20.81
CA PHE A 60 4.05 3.38 21.40
C PHE A 60 5.55 3.12 21.31
N GLY A 61 6.31 4.15 21.01
CA GLY A 61 7.75 4.02 20.89
C GLY A 61 8.23 3.75 19.48
N THR A 62 7.30 3.59 18.54
CA THR A 62 7.69 3.39 17.16
C THR A 62 8.36 4.65 16.63
N GLN A 63 9.48 4.45 15.96
CA GLN A 63 10.16 5.54 15.29
C GLN A 63 9.41 5.84 14.00
N LEU A 64 8.52 6.81 14.06
CA LEU A 64 7.58 7.00 12.96
C LEU A 64 8.19 7.50 11.67
N THR A 65 9.03 8.53 11.77
CA THR A 65 9.48 9.19 10.55
C THR A 65 10.08 8.24 9.53
N GLY A 66 11.16 7.59 9.92
CA GLY A 66 11.85 6.71 8.99
C GLY A 66 11.07 5.47 8.66
N LYS A 67 10.44 4.89 9.67
CA LYS A 67 9.72 3.64 9.49
C LYS A 67 8.54 3.80 8.54
N ILE A 68 7.77 4.86 8.71
CA ILE A 68 6.61 5.07 7.87
C ILE A 68 7.04 5.33 6.42
N HIS A 69 8.07 6.14 6.24
CA HIS A 69 8.57 6.40 4.90
C HIS A 69 9.02 5.10 4.23
N ASN A 70 9.74 4.27 4.97
CA ASN A 70 10.22 3.01 4.42
C ASN A 70 9.06 2.07 4.10
N MET A 71 8.02 2.09 4.92
CA MET A 71 6.85 1.26 4.66
C MET A 71 6.14 1.70 3.38
N GLN A 72 6.01 3.01 3.18
CA GLN A 72 5.42 3.52 1.96
C GLN A 72 6.20 3.03 0.73
N LYS A 73 7.50 3.16 0.79
CA LYS A 73 8.35 2.75 -0.30
C LYS A 73 8.28 1.25 -0.53
N TYR A 74 8.32 0.47 0.53
CA TYR A 74 8.23 -0.97 0.44
C TYR A 74 6.92 -1.39 -0.24
N THR A 75 5.83 -0.77 0.15
CA THR A 75 4.52 -1.10 -0.39
C THR A 75 4.45 -0.76 -1.88
N ILE A 76 4.89 0.44 -2.22
CA ILE A 76 4.87 0.86 -3.62
C ILE A 76 5.71 -0.06 -4.48
N ASP A 77 6.95 -0.29 -4.06
CA ASP A 77 7.88 -1.07 -4.86
C ASP A 77 7.37 -2.48 -5.09
N ASN A 78 6.85 -3.11 -4.03
CA ASN A 78 6.40 -4.48 -4.16
C ASN A 78 5.16 -4.61 -5.02
N ILE A 79 4.21 -3.71 -4.85
CA ILE A 79 2.98 -3.80 -5.63
C ILE A 79 3.25 -3.49 -7.10
N GLU A 80 4.02 -2.45 -7.36
CA GLU A 80 4.31 -2.11 -8.75
C GLU A 80 5.09 -3.20 -9.45
N GLN A 81 6.05 -3.76 -8.74
CA GLN A 81 6.87 -4.80 -9.33
C GLN A 81 6.08 -6.06 -9.60
N PHE A 82 5.20 -6.41 -8.68
CA PHE A 82 4.44 -7.63 -8.79
C PHE A 82 3.31 -7.55 -9.83
N THR A 83 2.69 -6.40 -9.94
CA THR A 83 1.49 -6.25 -10.78
C THR A 83 1.70 -5.44 -12.03
N GLY A 84 2.69 -4.58 -12.04
CA GLY A 84 2.87 -3.65 -13.15
C GLY A 84 1.95 -2.45 -13.09
N ILE A 85 1.07 -2.36 -12.09
CA ILE A 85 0.23 -1.18 -11.98
C ILE A 85 1.03 -0.04 -11.37
N LEU A 86 0.54 1.16 -11.57
CA LEU A 86 1.21 2.35 -11.10
C LEU A 86 0.56 2.82 -9.80
N ILE A 87 1.39 2.99 -8.77
CA ILE A 87 0.92 3.56 -7.51
C ILE A 87 1.39 5.00 -7.48
N GLU A 88 0.45 5.90 -7.52
CA GLU A 88 0.78 7.32 -7.53
C GLU A 88 1.20 7.79 -6.15
N GLU A 89 0.53 7.29 -5.13
CA GLU A 89 0.75 7.81 -3.79
C GLU A 89 0.27 6.81 -2.75
N VAL A 90 1.02 6.69 -1.66
CA VAL A 90 0.58 5.96 -0.48
C VAL A 90 0.59 6.95 0.67
N SER A 91 -0.61 7.27 1.16
CA SER A 91 -0.76 8.16 2.32
C SER A 91 -0.99 7.33 3.55
N ILE A 92 -0.32 7.67 4.62
CA ILE A 92 -0.46 6.94 5.88
C ILE A 92 -1.08 7.88 6.91
N ILE A 93 -2.15 7.41 7.53
CA ILE A 93 -2.78 8.11 8.64
C ILE A 93 -2.60 7.28 9.88
N ILE A 94 -2.00 7.86 10.91
CA ILE A 94 -1.83 7.16 12.16
C ILE A 94 -3.03 7.49 13.04
N ASP A 95 -3.84 6.49 13.31
CA ASP A 95 -5.07 6.68 14.07
C ASP A 95 -4.82 6.58 15.56
N LYS A 96 -4.14 5.53 15.98
CA LYS A 96 -3.91 5.31 17.40
C LYS A 96 -2.50 4.85 17.65
N ILE A 97 -2.00 5.23 18.80
CA ILE A 97 -0.72 4.73 19.29
C ILE A 97 -1.06 3.88 20.51
N SER A 98 -0.86 2.59 20.38
CA SER A 98 -1.27 1.67 21.42
C SER A 98 -0.25 1.65 22.55
N ALA A 99 -0.68 1.12 23.68
CA ALA A 99 0.20 0.98 24.81
C ALA A 99 1.32 0.04 24.45
N LEU A 100 2.41 0.20 25.13
CA LEU A 100 3.63 -0.52 24.92
C LEU A 100 3.41 -2.01 24.80
N GLY A 101 3.80 -2.59 23.68
CA GLY A 101 3.75 -4.02 23.54
C GLY A 101 2.39 -4.65 23.57
N ARG A 102 1.35 -3.86 23.38
CA ARG A 102 0.00 -4.43 23.44
C ARG A 102 -0.70 -4.37 22.14
#